data_aba7e640e992f0bb7e0d8a82a76c9128
#
_entry.id   aba7e640e992f0bb7e0d8a82a76c9128
#
_cell.length_a   1.000
_cell.length_b   1.000
_cell.length_c   1.000
_cell.angle_alpha   90.00
_cell.angle_beta   90.00
_cell.angle_gamma   90.00
#
_symmetry.space_group_name_H-M   'P 1'
#
loop_
_entity.id
_entity.type
_entity.pdbx_description
1 polymer ?
#
loop_
_entity_poly.entity_id
_entity_poly.type
_entity_poly.pdbx_seq_one_letter_code
_entity_poly.pdbx_strand_id
1 'polypeptide(L)'
;MADSLAFMMGEYRAEFPTDRQYARNHMWGQSAGEGRYRFGFAAYAVRLLQDVYFLDWDHAAGTALAERQEIGQIESQKAEASLYAPLAGKLVSINDVLLKDPSAINVDKYGAGWLFELATDGQSLLSPEQYLEHLEAVWEVTQRTIKGQMNK
;
A
#
# COMPACT_ATOMS: atom_id res chain seq x y z
N MET A 1 19.30 -0.35 11.48
CA MET A 1 17.88 -0.74 11.33
C MET A 1 17.01 0.49 11.39
N ALA A 2 16.01 0.55 10.53
CA ALA A 2 15.07 1.65 10.59
C ALA A 2 14.19 1.52 11.82
N ASP A 3 13.91 2.66 12.46
CA ASP A 3 12.93 2.69 13.53
C ASP A 3 11.54 2.48 12.94
N SER A 4 10.60 2.08 13.79
CA SER A 4 9.21 1.90 13.40
C SER A 4 8.28 2.58 14.39
N LEU A 5 7.16 3.10 13.88
CA LEU A 5 6.02 3.50 14.69
C LEU A 5 5.01 2.35 14.66
N ALA A 6 4.16 2.29 15.66
CA ALA A 6 3.16 1.21 15.75
C ALA A 6 1.76 1.79 15.89
N PHE A 7 0.79 1.09 15.28
CA PHE A 7 -0.62 1.40 15.42
C PHE A 7 -1.38 0.11 15.73
N MET A 8 -2.21 0.14 16.77
CA MET A 8 -2.96 -1.05 17.16
C MET A 8 -4.27 -1.14 16.38
N MET A 9 -4.40 -2.23 15.62
CA MET A 9 -5.63 -2.58 14.92
C MET A 9 -6.33 -3.65 15.75
N GLY A 10 -7.07 -3.20 16.79
CA GLY A 10 -7.53 -4.10 17.83
C GLY A 10 -6.34 -4.67 18.60
N GLU A 11 -6.19 -5.99 18.61
CA GLU A 11 -5.06 -6.66 19.27
C GLU A 11 -3.83 -6.77 18.35
N TYR A 12 -3.99 -6.53 17.06
CA TYR A 12 -2.90 -6.64 16.10
C TYR A 12 -2.07 -5.36 16.09
N ARG A 13 -0.75 -5.53 16.26
CA ARG A 13 0.20 -4.42 16.20
C ARG A 13 0.73 -4.25 14.77
N ALA A 14 0.29 -3.21 14.08
CA ALA A 14 0.82 -2.86 12.78
C ALA A 14 2.03 -1.95 12.95
N GLU A 15 3.12 -2.22 12.23
CA GLU A 15 4.35 -1.44 12.33
C GLU A 15 4.64 -0.71 11.02
N PHE A 16 5.13 0.52 11.14
CA PHE A 16 5.37 1.43 10.02
C PHE A 16 6.79 1.98 10.14
N PRO A 17 7.73 1.50 9.30
CA PRO A 17 9.11 2.03 9.31
C PRO A 17 9.13 3.55 9.10
N THR A 18 10.07 4.22 9.78
CA THR A 18 10.21 5.67 9.71
C THR A 18 11.16 6.13 8.62
N ASP A 19 11.75 5.20 7.86
CA ASP A 19 12.66 5.49 6.76
C ASP A 19 11.94 5.77 5.43
N ARG A 20 10.62 5.87 5.45
CA ARG A 20 9.77 6.07 4.27
C ARG A 20 8.56 6.91 4.60
N GLN A 21 7.82 7.26 3.56
CA GLN A 21 6.59 8.04 3.67
C GLN A 21 5.39 7.15 3.34
N TYR A 22 4.18 7.71 3.47
CA TYR A 22 2.95 6.93 3.31
C TYR A 22 1.89 7.73 2.56
N ALA A 23 1.12 7.02 1.74
CA ALA A 23 -0.03 7.59 1.05
C ALA A 23 -1.32 7.29 1.85
N ARG A 24 -2.35 8.10 1.63
CA ARG A 24 -3.64 7.89 2.30
C ARG A 24 -4.34 6.60 1.90
N ASN A 25 -3.94 6.01 0.77
CA ASN A 25 -4.49 4.72 0.34
C ASN A 25 -3.73 3.52 0.94
N HIS A 26 -2.93 3.76 1.98
CA HIS A 26 -2.22 2.74 2.76
C HIS A 26 -1.07 2.07 2.01
N MET A 27 -0.47 2.79 1.07
CA MET A 27 0.79 2.38 0.46
C MET A 27 1.94 3.15 1.10
N TRP A 28 3.07 2.47 1.32
CA TRP A 28 4.30 3.17 1.68
C TRP A 28 4.95 3.67 0.38
N GLY A 29 5.71 4.76 0.50
CA GLY A 29 6.49 5.31 -0.60
C GLY A 29 7.90 5.60 -0.14
N GLN A 30 8.89 5.18 -0.91
CA GLN A 30 10.29 5.39 -0.58
C GLN A 30 11.03 5.87 -1.82
N SER A 31 11.85 6.91 -1.65
CA SER A 31 12.65 7.43 -2.75
C SER A 31 13.55 6.32 -3.31
N ALA A 32 13.50 6.13 -4.62
CA ALA A 32 14.30 5.14 -5.34
C ALA A 32 15.32 5.81 -6.27
N GLY A 33 15.55 7.12 -6.08
CA GLY A 33 16.45 7.93 -6.89
C GLY A 33 15.78 9.24 -7.24
N GLU A 34 16.46 10.10 -8.02
CA GLU A 34 15.91 11.40 -8.40
C GLU A 34 14.57 11.28 -9.11
N GLY A 35 13.56 11.96 -8.58
CA GLY A 35 12.24 12.02 -9.19
C GLY A 35 11.52 10.70 -9.29
N ARG A 36 11.89 9.71 -8.48
CA ARG A 36 11.31 8.37 -8.55
C ARG A 36 11.06 7.81 -7.16
N TYR A 37 9.87 7.21 -6.97
CA TYR A 37 9.48 6.58 -5.73
C TYR A 37 9.01 5.15 -5.98
N ARG A 38 9.38 4.27 -5.06
CA ARG A 38 8.91 2.89 -5.02
C ARG A 38 7.76 2.80 -4.02
N PHE A 39 6.72 2.05 -4.36
CA PHE A 39 5.52 1.92 -3.54
C PHE A 39 5.22 0.44 -3.25
N GLY A 40 4.62 0.23 -2.08
CA GLY A 40 4.12 -1.09 -1.69
C GLY A 40 3.02 -0.94 -0.66
N PHE A 41 2.39 -2.03 -0.25
CA PHE A 41 1.37 -1.99 0.79
C PHE A 41 1.99 -1.85 2.18
N ALA A 42 1.48 -0.92 2.97
CA ALA A 42 1.83 -0.83 4.38
C ALA A 42 1.11 -1.92 5.18
N ALA A 43 1.54 -2.13 6.43
CA ALA A 43 1.01 -3.17 7.29
C ALA A 43 -0.51 -3.09 7.47
N TYR A 44 -1.06 -1.88 7.49
CA TYR A 44 -2.52 -1.68 7.64
C TYR A 44 -3.27 -2.37 6.49
N ALA A 45 -2.87 -2.14 5.24
CA ALA A 45 -3.52 -2.75 4.08
C ALA A 45 -3.34 -4.27 4.08
N VAL A 46 -2.13 -4.75 4.36
CA VAL A 46 -1.84 -6.19 4.36
C VAL A 46 -2.67 -6.91 5.41
N ARG A 47 -2.84 -6.30 6.59
CA ARG A 47 -3.68 -6.90 7.65
C ARG A 47 -5.12 -7.06 7.21
N LEU A 48 -5.67 -6.08 6.49
CA LEU A 48 -7.04 -6.15 5.99
C LEU A 48 -7.20 -7.16 4.85
N LEU A 49 -6.19 -7.31 4.00
CA LEU A 49 -6.24 -8.23 2.87
C LEU A 49 -6.02 -9.69 3.29
N GLN A 50 -5.19 -9.93 4.29
CA GLN A 50 -4.69 -11.26 4.65
C GLN A 50 -3.88 -11.83 3.47
N ASP A 51 -3.93 -13.14 3.22
CA ASP A 51 -3.11 -13.76 2.18
C ASP A 51 -3.52 -13.29 0.78
N VAL A 52 -2.56 -12.73 0.05
CA VAL A 52 -2.74 -12.30 -1.33
C VAL A 52 -2.36 -13.44 -2.26
N TYR A 53 -3.25 -13.78 -3.18
CA TYR A 53 -2.99 -14.89 -4.11
C TYR A 53 -3.13 -14.51 -5.59
N PHE A 54 -3.59 -13.30 -5.92
CA PHE A 54 -3.68 -12.84 -7.31
C PHE A 54 -3.45 -11.34 -7.38
N LEU A 55 -2.73 -10.91 -8.42
CA LEU A 55 -2.46 -9.51 -8.70
C LEU A 55 -2.32 -9.33 -10.21
N ASP A 56 -2.96 -8.30 -10.76
CA ASP A 56 -2.83 -7.97 -12.18
C ASP A 56 -2.80 -6.47 -12.36
N TRP A 57 -2.16 -6.02 -13.43
CA TRP A 57 -1.97 -4.59 -13.73
C TRP A 57 -2.70 -4.21 -15.01
N ASP A 58 -3.31 -3.01 -15.00
CA ASP A 58 -4.06 -2.47 -16.15
C ASP A 58 -3.17 -1.71 -17.14
N HIS A 59 -1.97 -1.31 -16.70
CA HIS A 59 -1.14 -0.39 -17.49
C HIS A 59 0.29 -0.90 -17.59
N ALA A 60 0.93 -0.58 -18.72
CA ALA A 60 2.34 -0.88 -18.93
C ALA A 60 3.22 0.26 -18.44
N ALA A 61 4.51 -0.03 -18.22
CA ALA A 61 5.51 0.99 -17.92
C ALA A 61 5.47 2.08 -19.00
N GLY A 62 5.64 3.33 -18.59
CA GLY A 62 5.56 4.49 -19.45
C GLY A 62 4.20 5.18 -19.45
N THR A 63 3.17 4.59 -18.85
CA THR A 63 1.84 5.17 -18.78
C THR A 63 1.78 6.30 -17.75
N ALA A 64 1.23 7.45 -18.13
CA ALA A 64 0.96 8.54 -17.20
C ALA A 64 -0.30 8.22 -16.41
N LEU A 65 -0.22 8.34 -15.08
CA LEU A 65 -1.30 8.02 -14.17
C LEU A 65 -1.73 9.26 -13.40
N ALA A 66 -3.04 9.42 -13.23
CA ALA A 66 -3.59 10.43 -12.32
C ALA A 66 -3.65 9.87 -10.91
N GLU A 67 -3.63 10.74 -9.90
CA GLU A 67 -3.88 10.33 -8.52
C GLU A 67 -5.25 9.66 -8.44
N ARG A 68 -5.32 8.53 -7.73
CA ARG A 68 -6.53 7.69 -7.56
C ARG A 68 -7.01 6.96 -8.81
N GLN A 69 -6.26 7.04 -9.90
CA GLN A 69 -6.57 6.25 -11.09
C GLN A 69 -6.42 4.76 -10.78
N GLU A 70 -7.37 3.95 -11.25
CA GLU A 70 -7.28 2.51 -11.11
C GLU A 70 -6.10 1.98 -11.94
N ILE A 71 -5.25 1.16 -11.31
CA ILE A 71 -4.02 0.67 -11.91
C ILE A 71 -3.92 -0.85 -11.94
N GLY A 72 -4.82 -1.55 -11.29
CA GLY A 72 -4.81 -3.01 -11.28
C GLY A 72 -5.85 -3.58 -10.35
N GLN A 73 -5.80 -4.89 -10.19
CA GLN A 73 -6.71 -5.65 -9.34
C GLN A 73 -5.92 -6.59 -8.45
N ILE A 74 -6.45 -6.86 -7.27
CA ILE A 74 -5.85 -7.77 -6.30
C ILE A 74 -6.94 -8.67 -5.70
N GLU A 75 -6.61 -9.95 -5.54
CA GLU A 75 -7.48 -10.89 -4.84
C GLU A 75 -6.72 -11.46 -3.64
N SER A 76 -7.40 -11.50 -2.51
CA SER A 76 -6.84 -11.99 -1.26
C SER A 76 -7.88 -12.83 -0.53
N GLN A 77 -7.46 -13.42 0.59
CA GLN A 77 -8.33 -14.23 1.43
C GLN A 77 -9.58 -13.47 1.89
N LYS A 78 -9.46 -12.15 2.11
CA LYS A 78 -10.55 -11.34 2.69
C LYS A 78 -11.24 -10.41 1.69
N ALA A 79 -10.64 -10.17 0.52
CA ALA A 79 -11.17 -9.16 -0.38
C ALA A 79 -10.76 -9.37 -1.83
N GLU A 80 -11.62 -8.94 -2.73
CA GLU A 80 -11.26 -8.60 -4.10
C GLU A 80 -11.31 -7.07 -4.16
N ALA A 81 -10.27 -6.44 -4.68
CA ALA A 81 -10.18 -4.99 -4.65
C ALA A 81 -9.45 -4.46 -5.87
N SER A 82 -9.73 -3.21 -6.22
CA SER A 82 -8.96 -2.49 -7.21
C SER A 82 -7.77 -1.81 -6.55
N LEU A 83 -6.69 -1.66 -7.29
CA LEU A 83 -5.52 -0.91 -6.88
C LEU A 83 -5.58 0.48 -7.52
N TYR A 84 -5.22 1.50 -6.75
CA TYR A 84 -5.29 2.89 -7.19
C TYR A 84 -3.93 3.57 -7.03
N ALA A 85 -3.62 4.48 -7.95
CA ALA A 85 -2.38 5.25 -7.88
C ALA A 85 -2.35 6.12 -6.62
N PRO A 86 -1.29 6.04 -5.81
CA PRO A 86 -1.20 6.85 -4.59
C PRO A 86 -0.94 8.33 -4.88
N LEU A 87 -0.33 8.62 -6.02
CA LEU A 87 0.00 9.96 -6.49
C LEU A 87 -0.09 9.97 -8.02
N ALA A 88 -0.22 11.16 -8.60
CA ALA A 88 -0.02 11.32 -10.03
C ALA A 88 1.46 11.09 -10.37
N GLY A 89 1.72 10.46 -11.49
CA GLY A 89 3.07 10.21 -11.96
C GLY A 89 3.08 9.24 -13.13
N LYS A 90 4.29 9.00 -13.66
CA LYS A 90 4.46 8.07 -14.76
C LYS A 90 4.92 6.73 -14.22
N LEU A 91 4.24 5.66 -14.62
CA LEU A 91 4.62 4.31 -14.20
C LEU A 91 6.00 3.97 -14.79
N VAL A 92 6.96 3.70 -13.92
CA VAL A 92 8.33 3.38 -14.33
C VAL A 92 8.51 1.89 -14.48
N SER A 93 8.08 1.13 -13.47
CA SER A 93 8.23 -0.32 -13.46
C SER A 93 7.23 -0.95 -12.51
N ILE A 94 6.93 -2.22 -12.72
CA ILE A 94 6.15 -3.05 -11.81
C ILE A 94 7.06 -4.17 -11.29
N ASN A 95 6.71 -4.71 -10.13
CA ASN A 95 7.45 -5.85 -9.57
C ASN A 95 6.94 -7.15 -10.20
N ASP A 96 7.64 -7.62 -11.21
CA ASP A 96 7.25 -8.81 -11.97
C ASP A 96 7.16 -10.08 -11.12
N VAL A 97 7.89 -10.14 -10.02
CA VAL A 97 7.87 -11.30 -9.11
C VAL A 97 6.46 -11.56 -8.59
N LEU A 98 5.70 -10.48 -8.36
CA LEU A 98 4.35 -10.60 -7.80
C LEU A 98 3.35 -11.23 -8.77
N LEU A 99 3.61 -11.20 -10.07
CA LEU A 99 2.74 -11.85 -11.05
C LEU A 99 2.81 -13.36 -10.93
N LYS A 100 3.96 -13.88 -10.48
CA LYS A 100 4.17 -15.32 -10.27
C LYS A 100 3.97 -15.74 -8.83
N ASP A 101 4.34 -14.85 -7.89
CA ASP A 101 4.29 -15.14 -6.46
C ASP A 101 3.82 -13.92 -5.68
N PRO A 102 2.51 -13.64 -5.68
CA PRO A 102 1.99 -12.49 -4.94
C PRO A 102 2.14 -12.62 -3.42
N SER A 103 2.45 -13.81 -2.90
CA SER A 103 2.62 -14.02 -1.47
C SER A 103 3.81 -13.22 -0.90
N ALA A 104 4.73 -12.73 -1.75
CA ALA A 104 5.81 -11.86 -1.30
C ALA A 104 5.29 -10.60 -0.60
N ILE A 105 4.08 -10.14 -0.96
CA ILE A 105 3.42 -9.02 -0.29
C ILE A 105 3.22 -9.33 1.20
N ASN A 106 2.82 -10.54 1.53
CA ASN A 106 2.59 -10.97 2.91
C ASN A 106 3.89 -11.26 3.65
N VAL A 107 4.85 -11.88 2.96
CA VAL A 107 6.10 -12.31 3.57
C VAL A 107 7.03 -11.13 3.86
N ASP A 108 7.10 -10.14 2.95
CA ASP A 108 8.06 -9.03 3.06
C ASP A 108 7.48 -7.76 2.44
N LYS A 109 6.42 -7.24 3.05
CA LYS A 109 5.67 -6.10 2.53
C LYS A 109 6.50 -4.82 2.34
N TYR A 110 7.52 -4.62 3.17
CA TYR A 110 8.36 -3.42 3.11
C TYR A 110 9.64 -3.64 2.28
N GLY A 111 9.84 -4.81 1.72
CA GLY A 111 11.01 -5.17 0.91
C GLY A 111 10.59 -5.83 -0.39
N ALA A 112 10.83 -7.15 -0.50
CA ALA A 112 10.61 -7.89 -1.73
C ALA A 112 9.18 -7.81 -2.27
N GLY A 113 8.20 -7.50 -1.43
CA GLY A 113 6.79 -7.38 -1.81
C GLY A 113 6.39 -6.01 -2.34
N TRP A 114 7.33 -5.17 -2.74
CA TRP A 114 7.00 -3.86 -3.34
C TRP A 114 6.15 -4.04 -4.60
N LEU A 115 5.33 -3.05 -4.91
CA LEU A 115 4.35 -3.14 -6.00
C LEU A 115 4.85 -2.53 -7.31
N PHE A 116 5.23 -1.26 -7.29
CA PHE A 116 5.59 -0.52 -8.52
C PHE A 116 6.43 0.70 -8.18
N GLU A 117 6.98 1.34 -9.22
CA GLU A 117 7.68 2.62 -9.10
C GLU A 117 7.02 3.67 -10.01
N LEU A 118 6.91 4.89 -9.48
CA LEU A 118 6.40 6.04 -10.22
C LEU A 118 7.47 7.13 -10.32
N ALA A 119 7.51 7.82 -11.45
CA ALA A 119 8.22 9.09 -11.59
C ALA A 119 7.32 10.16 -10.98
N THR A 120 7.70 10.65 -9.80
CA THR A 120 6.96 11.63 -9.00
C THR A 120 7.90 12.26 -7.98
N ASP A 121 7.54 13.44 -7.47
CA ASP A 121 8.32 14.11 -6.43
C ASP A 121 7.92 13.71 -5.01
N GLY A 122 6.83 12.99 -4.86
CA GLY A 122 6.39 12.52 -3.55
C GLY A 122 5.85 13.59 -2.61
N GLN A 123 5.56 14.80 -3.10
CA GLN A 123 5.22 15.95 -2.25
C GLN A 123 4.00 15.76 -1.38
N SER A 124 2.99 15.05 -1.84
CA SER A 124 1.76 14.87 -1.07
C SER A 124 1.76 13.63 -0.17
N LEU A 125 2.88 12.92 -0.09
CA LEU A 125 3.01 11.79 0.83
C LEU A 125 3.08 12.29 2.27
N LEU A 126 2.56 11.48 3.18
CA LEU A 126 2.53 11.77 4.61
C LEU A 126 3.81 11.25 5.27
N SER A 127 4.27 11.96 6.31
CA SER A 127 5.30 11.42 7.19
C SER A 127 4.72 10.22 7.96
N PRO A 128 5.56 9.37 8.57
CA PRO A 128 5.03 8.30 9.41
C PRO A 128 4.07 8.78 10.49
N GLU A 129 4.40 9.89 11.14
CA GLU A 129 3.57 10.47 12.21
C GLU A 129 2.22 10.96 11.67
N GLN A 130 2.22 11.63 10.53
CA GLN A 130 1.00 12.09 9.87
C GLN A 130 0.13 10.92 9.44
N TYR A 131 0.76 9.84 8.99
CA TYR A 131 0.04 8.64 8.59
C TYR A 131 -0.65 7.99 9.79
N LEU A 132 -0.01 7.95 10.96
CA LEU A 132 -0.65 7.43 12.18
C LEU A 132 -1.88 8.25 12.56
N GLU A 133 -1.80 9.58 12.44
CA GLU A 133 -2.97 10.45 12.67
C GLU A 133 -4.11 10.10 11.70
N HIS A 134 -3.77 9.88 10.44
CA HIS A 134 -4.74 9.45 9.43
C HIS A 134 -5.37 8.11 9.80
N LEU A 135 -4.58 7.15 10.29
CA LEU A 135 -5.08 5.84 10.72
C LEU A 135 -6.04 5.96 11.89
N GLU A 136 -5.74 6.83 12.86
CA GLU A 136 -6.65 7.07 14.00
C GLU A 136 -8.03 7.52 13.51
N ALA A 137 -8.06 8.39 12.50
CA ALA A 137 -9.31 8.90 11.94
C ALA A 137 -10.09 7.82 11.17
N VAL A 138 -9.40 6.95 10.41
CA VAL A 138 -10.09 5.98 9.54
C VAL A 138 -10.35 4.63 10.22
N TRP A 139 -9.61 4.29 11.26
CA TRP A 139 -9.75 2.99 11.92
C TRP A 139 -11.14 2.76 12.52
N GLU A 140 -11.71 3.78 13.12
CA GLU A 140 -13.06 3.69 13.68
C GLU A 140 -14.08 3.33 12.60
N VAL A 141 -13.98 3.96 11.42
CA VAL A 141 -14.85 3.66 10.28
C VAL A 141 -14.62 2.23 9.79
N THR A 142 -13.36 1.82 9.69
CA THR A 142 -12.99 0.47 9.27
C THR A 142 -13.60 -0.58 10.21
N GLN A 143 -13.51 -0.36 11.52
CA GLN A 143 -14.10 -1.27 12.52
C GLN A 143 -15.62 -1.40 12.36
N ARG A 144 -16.31 -0.30 12.13
CA ARG A 144 -17.76 -0.32 11.92
C ARG A 144 -18.13 -1.14 10.69
N THR A 145 -17.36 -0.99 9.61
CA THR A 145 -17.58 -1.74 8.37
C THR A 145 -17.41 -3.23 8.60
N ILE A 146 -16.33 -3.63 9.31
CA ILE A 146 -16.07 -5.03 9.63
C ILE A 146 -17.20 -5.62 10.48
N LYS A 147 -17.63 -4.89 11.52
CA LYS A 147 -18.72 -5.33 12.39
C LYS A 147 -20.03 -5.48 11.61
N GLY A 148 -20.32 -4.54 10.72
CA GLY A 148 -21.50 -4.61 9.87
C GLY A 148 -21.50 -5.84 9.00
N GLN A 149 -20.36 -6.19 8.42
CA GLN A 149 -20.21 -7.40 7.61
C GLN A 149 -20.39 -8.67 8.44
N MET A 150 -19.86 -8.68 9.66
CA MET A 150 -19.96 -9.85 10.54
C MET A 150 -21.39 -10.09 11.03
N ASN A 151 -22.17 -9.04 11.12
CA ASN A 151 -23.56 -9.12 11.62
C ASN A 151 -24.57 -9.45 10.50
N LYS A 152 -24.12 -9.55 9.30
CA LYS A 152 -24.94 -9.96 8.18
C LYS A 152 -24.85 -11.46 7.96
#